data_48234b74990e58823cbcbaf5107c3034
#
_entry.id   48234b74990e58823cbcbaf5107c3034
#
_cell.length_a   1.000
_cell.length_b   1.000
_cell.length_c   1.000
_cell.angle_alpha   90.00
_cell.angle_beta   90.00
_cell.angle_gamma   90.00
#
_symmetry.space_group_name_H-M   'P 1'
#
loop_
_entity.id
_entity.type
_entity.pdbx_description
1 polymer ?
#
loop_
_entity_poly.entity_id
_entity_poly.type
_entity_poly.pdbx_seq_one_letter_code
_entity_poly.pdbx_strand_id
1 'polypeptide(L)'
;TQLRGDLTGGAMAMAYAVPEAMVYGAMVFAPFGSEHIPQGIIAGLIALFCANFFAIVPAGVRNLVNMPDPMLALMMVAFSTTLATSHPDATFGSILILLFFIVFLCGIFQILFGFLKVGILVKYIPYPVTAGLFNGMAIVLLLHQVHPMLGFESDHASLDLDHIQILTLITGLLTVLAIGLAPKISSRMPAPLFGILMGTLIYYVVVLVGQGNHLGATVGAIPTGIPSPHYAVDFFRLLSSASLGPLLIEVTPMALGLATMASLKSLIVSVTADNLLRERSNSNQELIKQGIGNLTSSLFGGIPIAGDRTGTSAMFEFGGRSTYSRVFGGVMVLVIVLFLAPLLSPIPQVVLSGLLVVVAFHSFDRWSIALLPKLAEKKDRLQVIADLTVIALVMCVFVFVDILIAISAGVLISIIFFMVRMSKDIIRRQYDASRIRSNIYRSDKEIRFLEESGKRIQVYELEGSLFFGTADKLANTIEKILPLEVNTIIVDLTHISDVDSTGTQILMR
;
A
#
# COMPACT_ATOMS: atom_id res chain seq x y z
N THR A 1 14.16 -4.31 33.13
CA THR A 1 14.31 -3.19 32.14
C THR A 1 13.58 -3.50 30.83
N GLN A 2 13.66 -4.73 30.28
CA GLN A 2 13.05 -5.10 29.02
C GLN A 2 11.51 -5.05 29.08
N LEU A 3 10.90 -5.64 30.13
CA LEU A 3 9.45 -5.61 30.35
C LEU A 3 8.89 -4.19 30.38
N ARG A 4 9.61 -3.25 31.05
CA ARG A 4 9.20 -1.84 31.06
C ARG A 4 9.27 -1.20 29.67
N GLY A 5 10.31 -1.53 28.89
CA GLY A 5 10.42 -1.08 27.50
C GLY A 5 9.31 -1.65 26.62
N ASP A 6 8.95 -2.92 26.80
CA ASP A 6 7.87 -3.57 26.05
C ASP A 6 6.50 -2.96 26.41
N LEU A 7 6.25 -2.65 27.67
CA LEU A 7 5.02 -1.96 28.11
C LEU A 7 4.92 -0.54 27.52
N THR A 8 5.99 0.25 27.64
CA THR A 8 5.99 1.62 27.11
C THR A 8 5.92 1.66 25.60
N GLY A 9 6.67 0.79 24.91
CA GLY A 9 6.64 0.68 23.46
C GLY A 9 5.27 0.24 22.93
N GLY A 10 4.67 -0.77 23.57
CA GLY A 10 3.31 -1.22 23.22
C GLY A 10 2.25 -0.13 23.43
N ALA A 11 2.30 0.56 24.58
CA ALA A 11 1.37 1.66 24.86
C ALA A 11 1.52 2.82 23.86
N MET A 12 2.73 3.21 23.52
CA MET A 12 2.97 4.28 22.54
C MET A 12 2.54 3.89 21.12
N ALA A 13 2.81 2.65 20.70
CA ALA A 13 2.30 2.16 19.42
C ALA A 13 0.78 2.29 19.34
N MET A 14 0.06 1.91 20.40
CA MET A 14 -1.41 2.00 20.44
C MET A 14 -1.91 3.44 20.56
N ALA A 15 -1.16 4.34 21.20
CA ALA A 15 -1.51 5.76 21.24
C ALA A 15 -1.48 6.43 19.86
N TYR A 16 -0.70 5.90 18.91
CA TYR A 16 -0.78 6.28 17.49
C TYR A 16 -1.88 5.51 16.76
N ALA A 17 -2.00 4.20 16.99
CA ALA A 17 -2.86 3.32 16.22
C ALA A 17 -4.35 3.45 16.56
N VAL A 18 -4.72 3.69 17.82
CA VAL A 18 -6.11 3.78 18.26
C VAL A 18 -6.88 4.90 17.54
N PRO A 19 -6.38 6.16 17.49
CA PRO A 19 -7.05 7.21 16.74
C PRO A 19 -7.29 6.87 15.27
N GLU A 20 -6.28 6.31 14.61
CA GLU A 20 -6.37 5.94 13.20
C GLU A 20 -7.33 4.75 12.98
N ALA A 21 -7.29 3.73 13.83
CA ALA A 21 -8.22 2.60 13.76
C ALA A 21 -9.69 3.03 13.92
N MET A 22 -9.95 3.98 14.82
CA MET A 22 -11.29 4.56 15.01
C MET A 22 -11.78 5.23 13.72
N VAL A 23 -10.92 6.01 13.11
CA VAL A 23 -11.27 6.81 11.93
C VAL A 23 -11.48 5.92 10.71
N TYR A 24 -10.65 4.90 10.50
CA TYR A 24 -10.83 3.94 9.39
C TYR A 24 -12.09 3.11 9.57
N GLY A 25 -12.38 2.70 10.81
CA GLY A 25 -13.65 2.03 11.11
C GLY A 25 -14.86 2.92 10.84
N ALA A 26 -14.83 4.19 11.31
CA ALA A 26 -15.87 5.17 11.03
C ALA A 26 -16.08 5.35 9.52
N MET A 27 -15.00 5.45 8.74
CA MET A 27 -15.05 5.62 7.29
C MET A 27 -15.72 4.44 6.57
N VAL A 28 -15.42 3.20 6.97
CA VAL A 28 -16.03 1.99 6.38
C VAL A 28 -17.53 1.94 6.59
N PHE A 29 -18.02 2.49 7.70
CA PHE A 29 -19.44 2.47 8.06
C PHE A 29 -20.21 3.74 7.66
N ALA A 30 -19.50 4.81 7.29
CA ALA A 30 -20.12 6.08 6.87
C ALA A 30 -21.15 5.94 5.73
N PRO A 31 -20.97 5.09 4.70
CA PRO A 31 -21.95 4.90 3.62
C PRO A 31 -23.32 4.35 4.10
N PHE A 32 -23.36 3.76 5.28
CA PHE A 32 -24.61 3.21 5.85
C PHE A 32 -25.40 4.20 6.70
N GLY A 33 -24.87 5.41 6.90
CA GLY A 33 -25.47 6.46 7.69
C GLY A 33 -24.70 6.77 8.97
N SER A 34 -24.90 7.99 9.49
CA SER A 34 -24.20 8.49 10.68
C SER A 34 -24.46 7.66 11.94
N GLU A 35 -25.63 7.01 12.03
CA GLU A 35 -26.01 6.12 13.14
C GLU A 35 -25.15 4.85 13.24
N HIS A 36 -24.49 4.45 12.15
CA HIS A 36 -23.61 3.27 12.12
C HIS A 36 -22.13 3.59 12.39
N ILE A 37 -21.74 4.86 12.42
CA ILE A 37 -20.36 5.28 12.71
C ILE A 37 -19.83 4.72 14.04
N PRO A 38 -20.61 4.71 15.17
CA PRO A 38 -20.14 4.11 16.42
C PRO A 38 -19.77 2.63 16.29
N GLN A 39 -20.54 1.88 15.50
CA GLN A 39 -20.28 0.46 15.23
C GLN A 39 -19.00 0.28 14.41
N GLY A 40 -18.77 1.18 13.45
CA GLY A 40 -17.54 1.21 12.66
C GLY A 40 -16.30 1.46 13.51
N ILE A 41 -16.36 2.41 14.44
CA ILE A 41 -15.26 2.70 15.38
C ILE A 41 -14.90 1.45 16.19
N ILE A 42 -15.91 0.74 16.71
CA ILE A 42 -15.68 -0.53 17.42
C ILE A 42 -15.06 -1.58 16.51
N ALA A 43 -15.53 -1.71 15.26
CA ALA A 43 -14.96 -2.65 14.29
C ALA A 43 -13.48 -2.34 14.02
N GLY A 44 -13.10 -1.06 13.94
CA GLY A 44 -11.70 -0.63 13.83
C GLY A 44 -10.85 -1.01 15.06
N LEU A 45 -11.37 -0.77 16.25
CA LEU A 45 -10.70 -1.10 17.51
C LEU A 45 -10.58 -2.62 17.72
N ILE A 46 -11.62 -3.39 17.39
CA ILE A 46 -11.58 -4.87 17.41
C ILE A 46 -10.53 -5.39 16.43
N ALA A 47 -10.45 -4.84 15.24
CA ALA A 47 -9.43 -5.21 14.27
C ALA A 47 -8.02 -4.96 14.83
N LEU A 48 -7.79 -3.80 15.45
CA LEU A 48 -6.52 -3.45 16.08
C LEU A 48 -6.17 -4.41 17.25
N PHE A 49 -7.17 -4.76 18.08
CA PHE A 49 -7.01 -5.76 19.15
C PHE A 49 -6.62 -7.12 18.57
N CYS A 50 -7.41 -7.67 17.64
CA CYS A 50 -7.18 -8.97 17.04
C CYS A 50 -5.82 -9.05 16.33
N ALA A 51 -5.45 -8.02 15.60
CA ALA A 51 -4.19 -7.90 14.88
C ALA A 51 -2.94 -8.08 15.75
N ASN A 52 -2.99 -7.55 16.96
CA ASN A 52 -1.83 -7.53 17.85
C ASN A 52 -1.88 -8.64 18.90
N PHE A 53 -3.07 -9.09 19.30
CA PHE A 53 -3.24 -10.12 20.31
C PHE A 53 -3.15 -11.54 19.72
N PHE A 54 -3.91 -11.88 18.66
CA PHE A 54 -3.95 -13.23 18.10
C PHE A 54 -2.81 -13.52 17.12
N ALA A 55 -2.22 -12.53 16.49
CA ALA A 55 -1.06 -12.72 15.62
C ALA A 55 0.27 -12.92 16.41
N ILE A 56 0.22 -13.59 17.54
CA ILE A 56 1.39 -13.94 18.40
C ILE A 56 2.24 -15.06 17.78
N VAL A 57 1.77 -15.67 16.68
CA VAL A 57 2.49 -16.75 16.01
C VAL A 57 3.96 -16.39 15.85
N PRO A 58 4.92 -17.22 16.31
CA PRO A 58 6.34 -16.95 16.22
C PRO A 58 6.85 -17.13 14.78
N ALA A 59 6.29 -16.35 13.86
CA ALA A 59 6.56 -16.37 12.44
C ALA A 59 6.67 -14.91 11.94
N GLY A 60 7.39 -14.71 10.86
CA GLY A 60 7.56 -13.39 10.23
C GLY A 60 8.35 -12.38 11.08
N VAL A 61 8.01 -11.11 10.96
CA VAL A 61 8.64 -10.01 11.71
C VAL A 61 8.17 -10.03 13.16
N ARG A 62 9.09 -10.09 14.11
CA ARG A 62 8.75 -10.21 15.55
C ARG A 62 7.85 -9.09 16.04
N ASN A 63 8.11 -7.86 15.61
CA ASN A 63 7.53 -6.64 16.20
C ASN A 63 6.86 -5.72 15.18
N LEU A 64 6.29 -6.27 14.12
CA LEU A 64 5.46 -5.49 13.21
C LEU A 64 4.11 -5.20 13.86
N VAL A 65 3.79 -3.95 14.09
CA VAL A 65 2.46 -3.52 14.52
C VAL A 65 1.51 -3.63 13.33
N ASN A 66 0.39 -4.27 13.54
CA ASN A 66 -0.66 -4.42 12.57
C ASN A 66 -1.89 -3.62 13.01
N MET A 67 -2.51 -2.91 12.08
CA MET A 67 -3.68 -2.10 12.34
C MET A 67 -4.55 -1.97 11.09
N PRO A 68 -5.80 -1.52 11.20
CA PRO A 68 -6.58 -1.07 10.07
C PRO A 68 -5.79 -0.08 9.21
N ASP A 69 -6.03 -0.10 7.91
CA ASP A 69 -5.28 0.67 6.93
C ASP A 69 -6.20 1.52 6.06
N PRO A 70 -5.84 2.77 5.72
CA PRO A 70 -6.70 3.66 4.96
C PRO A 70 -7.03 3.13 3.56
N MET A 71 -6.08 2.46 2.88
CA MET A 71 -6.32 1.89 1.56
C MET A 71 -7.29 0.70 1.64
N LEU A 72 -7.11 -0.17 2.63
CA LEU A 72 -8.02 -1.29 2.84
C LEU A 72 -9.41 -0.82 3.27
N ALA A 73 -9.48 0.24 4.07
CA ALA A 73 -10.75 0.86 4.45
C ALA A 73 -11.48 1.47 3.24
N LEU A 74 -10.78 2.18 2.33
CA LEU A 74 -11.38 2.68 1.08
C LEU A 74 -11.88 1.54 0.18
N MET A 75 -11.15 0.41 0.10
CA MET A 75 -11.64 -0.78 -0.60
C MET A 75 -12.93 -1.31 0.02
N MET A 76 -13.00 -1.36 1.36
CA MET A 76 -14.22 -1.80 2.05
C MET A 76 -15.39 -0.84 1.80
N VAL A 77 -15.16 0.48 1.72
CA VAL A 77 -16.17 1.46 1.30
C VAL A 77 -16.68 1.17 -0.11
N ALA A 78 -15.77 0.94 -1.06
CA ALA A 78 -16.14 0.58 -2.42
C ALA A 78 -16.91 -0.74 -2.49
N PHE A 79 -16.52 -1.75 -1.70
CA PHE A 79 -17.24 -3.03 -1.63
C PHE A 79 -18.62 -2.89 -1.00
N SER A 80 -18.75 -2.04 0.03
CA SER A 80 -20.06 -1.77 0.66
C SER A 80 -21.05 -1.15 -0.32
N THR A 81 -20.60 -0.18 -1.12
CA THR A 81 -21.45 0.43 -2.16
C THR A 81 -21.79 -0.55 -3.28
N THR A 82 -20.84 -1.36 -3.73
CA THR A 82 -21.08 -2.39 -4.74
C THR A 82 -22.10 -3.42 -4.25
N LEU A 83 -21.94 -3.95 -3.05
CA LEU A 83 -22.86 -4.93 -2.47
C LEU A 83 -24.26 -4.32 -2.23
N ALA A 84 -24.33 -3.07 -1.78
CA ALA A 84 -25.63 -2.39 -1.61
C ALA A 84 -26.37 -2.18 -2.94
N THR A 85 -25.63 -1.92 -4.04
CA THR A 85 -26.24 -1.79 -5.39
C THR A 85 -26.60 -3.13 -6.00
N SER A 86 -25.80 -4.18 -5.77
CA SER A 86 -26.08 -5.55 -6.26
C SER A 86 -27.24 -6.21 -5.51
N HIS A 87 -27.44 -5.86 -4.25
CA HIS A 87 -28.46 -6.44 -3.36
C HIS A 87 -29.34 -5.35 -2.74
N PRO A 88 -30.20 -4.66 -3.52
CA PRO A 88 -30.98 -3.52 -3.02
C PRO A 88 -31.98 -3.89 -1.90
N ASP A 89 -32.39 -5.16 -1.83
CA ASP A 89 -33.28 -5.67 -0.78
C ASP A 89 -32.54 -6.18 0.47
N ALA A 90 -31.20 -6.13 0.46
CA ALA A 90 -30.42 -6.62 1.59
C ALA A 90 -30.49 -5.64 2.78
N THR A 91 -30.65 -6.18 3.96
CA THR A 91 -30.55 -5.39 5.19
C THR A 91 -29.11 -4.99 5.46
N PHE A 92 -28.89 -3.90 6.21
CA PHE A 92 -27.57 -3.50 6.69
C PHE A 92 -26.77 -4.67 7.31
N GLY A 93 -27.43 -5.47 8.18
CA GLY A 93 -26.80 -6.63 8.80
C GLY A 93 -26.32 -7.68 7.80
N SER A 94 -27.09 -7.91 6.72
CA SER A 94 -26.70 -8.87 5.67
C SER A 94 -25.48 -8.38 4.89
N ILE A 95 -25.44 -7.10 4.51
CA ILE A 95 -24.26 -6.52 3.82
C ILE A 95 -23.04 -6.56 4.74
N LEU A 96 -23.22 -6.28 6.03
CA LEU A 96 -22.13 -6.31 7.01
C LEU A 96 -21.52 -7.71 7.16
N ILE A 97 -22.37 -8.76 7.19
CA ILE A 97 -21.89 -10.16 7.20
C ILE A 97 -21.07 -10.45 5.93
N LEU A 98 -21.51 -10.00 4.76
CA LEU A 98 -20.76 -10.17 3.51
C LEU A 98 -19.43 -9.42 3.52
N LEU A 99 -19.40 -8.19 4.02
CA LEU A 99 -18.16 -7.42 4.15
C LEU A 99 -17.14 -8.12 5.06
N PHE A 100 -17.56 -8.61 6.21
CA PHE A 100 -16.66 -9.35 7.09
C PHE A 100 -16.28 -10.71 6.53
N PHE A 101 -17.16 -11.35 5.73
CA PHE A 101 -16.83 -12.58 5.02
C PHE A 101 -15.75 -12.32 3.94
N ILE A 102 -15.76 -11.18 3.26
CA ILE A 102 -14.67 -10.77 2.35
C ILE A 102 -13.35 -10.66 3.13
N VAL A 103 -13.33 -10.08 4.33
CA VAL A 103 -12.14 -10.02 5.19
C VAL A 103 -11.69 -11.42 5.64
N PHE A 104 -12.63 -12.31 5.92
CA PHE A 104 -12.34 -13.71 6.24
C PHE A 104 -11.64 -14.43 5.08
N LEU A 105 -12.17 -14.30 3.86
CA LEU A 105 -11.55 -14.86 2.66
C LEU A 105 -10.20 -14.20 2.37
N CYS A 106 -10.06 -12.89 2.59
CA CYS A 106 -8.77 -12.19 2.51
C CYS A 106 -7.72 -12.86 3.41
N GLY A 107 -8.07 -13.17 4.66
CA GLY A 107 -7.18 -13.87 5.57
C GLY A 107 -6.77 -15.26 5.06
N ILE A 108 -7.71 -16.02 4.48
CA ILE A 108 -7.43 -17.34 3.85
C ILE A 108 -6.45 -17.14 2.67
N PHE A 109 -6.69 -16.18 1.78
CA PHE A 109 -5.80 -15.93 0.64
C PHE A 109 -4.41 -15.51 1.08
N GLN A 110 -4.27 -14.68 2.11
CA GLN A 110 -2.95 -14.30 2.64
C GLN A 110 -2.18 -15.50 3.21
N ILE A 111 -2.86 -16.40 3.92
CA ILE A 111 -2.27 -17.66 4.40
C ILE A 111 -1.82 -18.51 3.20
N LEU A 112 -2.67 -18.63 2.18
CA LEU A 112 -2.35 -19.35 0.95
C LEU A 112 -1.16 -18.73 0.22
N PHE A 113 -1.10 -17.40 0.11
CA PHE A 113 0.05 -16.68 -0.46
C PHE A 113 1.35 -16.98 0.29
N GLY A 114 1.28 -17.08 1.62
CA GLY A 114 2.42 -17.46 2.44
C GLY A 114 2.89 -18.90 2.16
N PHE A 115 1.99 -19.87 2.07
CA PHE A 115 2.32 -21.26 1.72
C PHE A 115 2.83 -21.41 0.29
N LEU A 116 2.23 -20.74 -0.67
CA LEU A 116 2.66 -20.73 -2.07
C LEU A 116 3.94 -19.91 -2.31
N LYS A 117 4.50 -19.29 -1.24
CA LYS A 117 5.71 -18.46 -1.29
C LYS A 117 5.59 -17.24 -2.23
N VAL A 118 4.37 -16.73 -2.41
CA VAL A 118 4.08 -15.55 -3.25
C VAL A 118 4.68 -14.27 -2.65
N GLY A 119 5.00 -14.24 -1.37
CA GLY A 119 5.64 -13.10 -0.71
C GLY A 119 6.94 -12.62 -1.37
N ILE A 120 7.62 -13.48 -2.13
CA ILE A 120 8.79 -13.09 -2.91
C ILE A 120 8.39 -12.24 -4.12
N LEU A 121 7.24 -12.50 -4.75
CA LEU A 121 6.76 -11.79 -5.95
C LEU A 121 6.46 -10.31 -5.69
N VAL A 122 6.05 -9.97 -4.47
CA VAL A 122 5.78 -8.57 -4.07
C VAL A 122 7.02 -7.69 -4.22
N LYS A 123 8.24 -8.27 -4.08
CA LYS A 123 9.51 -7.55 -4.28
C LYS A 123 9.74 -7.10 -5.72
N TYR A 124 9.03 -7.69 -6.66
CA TYR A 124 9.14 -7.37 -8.09
C TYR A 124 8.12 -6.32 -8.55
N ILE A 125 7.22 -5.86 -7.67
CA ILE A 125 6.32 -4.75 -8.00
C ILE A 125 7.15 -3.47 -8.08
N PRO A 126 7.17 -2.80 -9.25
CA PRO A 126 7.96 -1.59 -9.44
C PRO A 126 7.48 -0.45 -8.54
N TYR A 127 8.41 0.31 -7.98
CA TYR A 127 8.10 1.39 -7.06
C TYR A 127 7.14 2.46 -7.63
N PRO A 128 7.21 2.85 -8.92
CA PRO A 128 6.24 3.77 -9.52
C PRO A 128 4.79 3.33 -9.39
N VAL A 129 4.51 2.01 -9.43
CA VAL A 129 3.15 1.47 -9.24
C VAL A 129 2.67 1.73 -7.82
N THR A 130 3.50 1.38 -6.82
CA THR A 130 3.16 1.60 -5.41
C THR A 130 3.01 3.08 -5.08
N ALA A 131 3.86 3.94 -5.65
CA ALA A 131 3.76 5.40 -5.52
C ALA A 131 2.45 5.94 -6.11
N GLY A 132 2.05 5.44 -7.30
CA GLY A 132 0.77 5.78 -7.93
C GLY A 132 -0.44 5.37 -7.09
N LEU A 133 -0.40 4.17 -6.49
CA LEU A 133 -1.45 3.69 -5.59
C LEU A 133 -1.56 4.54 -4.32
N PHE A 134 -0.45 4.89 -3.68
CA PHE A 134 -0.46 5.75 -2.49
C PHE A 134 -0.96 7.15 -2.80
N ASN A 135 -0.55 7.74 -3.92
CA ASN A 135 -1.02 9.06 -4.34
C ASN A 135 -2.52 9.03 -4.71
N GLY A 136 -2.98 7.98 -5.42
CA GLY A 136 -4.40 7.78 -5.73
C GLY A 136 -5.24 7.64 -4.47
N MET A 137 -4.79 6.82 -3.51
CA MET A 137 -5.42 6.69 -2.20
C MET A 137 -5.51 8.03 -1.47
N ALA A 138 -4.42 8.79 -1.44
CA ALA A 138 -4.39 10.08 -0.77
C ALA A 138 -5.42 11.05 -1.35
N ILE A 139 -5.57 11.09 -2.68
CA ILE A 139 -6.57 11.93 -3.36
C ILE A 139 -7.98 11.47 -3.02
N VAL A 140 -8.28 10.17 -3.15
CA VAL A 140 -9.62 9.65 -2.84
C VAL A 140 -9.97 9.90 -1.38
N LEU A 141 -9.01 9.69 -0.46
CA LEU A 141 -9.21 9.97 0.95
C LEU A 141 -9.53 11.44 1.22
N LEU A 142 -8.83 12.38 0.55
CA LEU A 142 -9.15 13.81 0.65
C LEU A 142 -10.54 14.14 0.11
N LEU A 143 -10.90 13.57 -1.04
CA LEU A 143 -12.22 13.81 -1.66
C LEU A 143 -13.36 13.35 -0.74
N HIS A 144 -13.22 12.20 -0.07
CA HIS A 144 -14.21 11.71 0.91
C HIS A 144 -14.33 12.60 2.15
N GLN A 145 -13.31 13.41 2.47
CA GLN A 145 -13.37 14.30 3.62
C GLN A 145 -14.01 15.67 3.31
N VAL A 146 -14.27 16.00 2.04
CA VAL A 146 -14.88 17.30 1.67
C VAL A 146 -16.24 17.47 2.34
N HIS A 147 -17.13 16.49 2.21
CA HIS A 147 -18.50 16.58 2.78
C HIS A 147 -18.50 16.67 4.31
N PRO A 148 -17.85 15.74 5.06
CA PRO A 148 -17.83 15.84 6.53
C PRO A 148 -17.15 17.10 7.06
N MET A 149 -16.11 17.60 6.37
CA MET A 149 -15.44 18.85 6.74
C MET A 149 -16.34 20.08 6.56
N LEU A 150 -17.25 20.05 5.59
CA LEU A 150 -18.23 21.11 5.34
C LEU A 150 -19.51 20.98 6.21
N GLY A 151 -19.62 19.90 6.99
CA GLY A 151 -20.74 19.65 7.89
C GLY A 151 -21.92 18.90 7.27
N PHE A 152 -21.70 18.25 6.10
CA PHE A 152 -22.72 17.40 5.49
C PHE A 152 -22.66 15.98 6.07
N GLU A 153 -23.85 15.38 6.31
CA GLU A 153 -23.95 14.06 6.94
C GLU A 153 -23.77 12.88 5.98
N SER A 154 -23.83 13.10 4.64
CA SER A 154 -23.70 12.02 3.65
C SER A 154 -22.89 12.45 2.42
N ASP A 155 -22.11 11.52 1.86
CA ASP A 155 -21.33 11.71 0.62
C ASP A 155 -22.20 11.93 -0.64
N HIS A 156 -23.50 11.61 -0.57
CA HIS A 156 -24.45 11.72 -1.69
C HIS A 156 -25.25 13.04 -1.70
N ALA A 157 -25.07 13.89 -0.70
CA ALA A 157 -25.67 15.21 -0.71
C ALA A 157 -25.00 16.07 -1.80
N SER A 158 -25.79 16.61 -2.73
CA SER A 158 -25.30 17.66 -3.63
C SER A 158 -24.69 18.77 -2.80
N LEU A 159 -23.49 19.24 -3.16
CA LEU A 159 -22.84 20.38 -2.49
C LEU A 159 -23.75 21.61 -2.62
N ASP A 160 -24.55 21.83 -1.62
CA ASP A 160 -25.40 23.01 -1.51
C ASP A 160 -24.62 24.06 -0.71
N LEU A 161 -24.14 25.08 -1.42
CA LEU A 161 -23.32 26.15 -0.85
C LEU A 161 -24.02 26.93 0.27
N ASP A 162 -25.35 26.93 0.28
CA ASP A 162 -26.14 27.64 1.29
C ASP A 162 -26.20 26.91 2.64
N HIS A 163 -25.84 25.63 2.68
CA HIS A 163 -25.86 24.80 3.89
C HIS A 163 -24.46 24.50 4.47
N ILE A 164 -23.39 25.18 3.98
CA ILE A 164 -22.04 25.01 4.51
C ILE A 164 -21.96 25.48 5.96
N GLN A 165 -21.54 24.59 6.84
CA GLN A 165 -21.31 24.90 8.25
C GLN A 165 -19.87 25.42 8.45
N ILE A 166 -19.66 26.73 8.34
CA ILE A 166 -18.33 27.36 8.42
C ILE A 166 -17.62 27.02 9.75
N LEU A 167 -18.35 26.94 10.86
CA LEU A 167 -17.75 26.58 12.15
C LEU A 167 -17.25 25.13 12.20
N THR A 168 -17.94 24.22 11.54
CA THR A 168 -17.48 22.83 11.36
C THR A 168 -16.18 22.78 10.58
N LEU A 169 -16.11 23.51 9.44
CA LEU A 169 -14.89 23.60 8.65
C LEU A 169 -13.71 24.17 9.46
N ILE A 170 -13.94 25.27 10.19
CA ILE A 170 -12.90 25.89 11.04
C ILE A 170 -12.42 24.90 12.10
N THR A 171 -13.34 24.18 12.77
CA THR A 171 -12.98 23.17 13.77
C THR A 171 -12.13 22.05 13.18
N GLY A 172 -12.50 21.55 11.98
CA GLY A 172 -11.72 20.56 11.25
C GLY A 172 -10.32 21.06 10.89
N LEU A 173 -10.22 22.28 10.33
CA LEU A 173 -8.93 22.90 9.99
C LEU A 173 -8.03 23.13 11.22
N LEU A 174 -8.61 23.57 12.33
CA LEU A 174 -7.89 23.74 13.60
C LEU A 174 -7.40 22.38 14.14
N THR A 175 -8.17 21.30 13.94
CA THR A 175 -7.74 19.94 14.27
C THR A 175 -6.53 19.53 13.41
N VAL A 176 -6.58 19.75 12.09
CA VAL A 176 -5.44 19.51 11.18
C VAL A 176 -4.21 20.29 11.65
N LEU A 177 -4.38 21.57 11.99
CA LEU A 177 -3.30 22.42 12.50
C LEU A 177 -2.74 21.89 13.83
N ALA A 178 -3.60 21.47 14.76
CA ALA A 178 -3.18 20.90 16.05
C ALA A 178 -2.33 19.64 15.86
N ILE A 179 -2.74 18.74 14.95
CA ILE A 179 -1.94 17.53 14.62
C ILE A 179 -0.57 17.93 14.04
N GLY A 180 -0.55 18.90 13.12
CA GLY A 180 0.69 19.38 12.50
C GLY A 180 1.64 20.10 13.48
N LEU A 181 1.10 20.70 14.54
CA LEU A 181 1.89 21.40 15.59
C LEU A 181 2.35 20.44 16.70
N ALA A 182 1.69 19.30 16.90
CA ALA A 182 2.01 18.35 17.97
C ALA A 182 3.51 17.98 18.05
N PRO A 183 4.21 17.64 16.94
CA PRO A 183 5.63 17.30 16.98
C PRO A 183 6.53 18.48 17.40
N LYS A 184 6.07 19.73 17.18
CA LYS A 184 6.81 20.96 17.59
C LYS A 184 6.67 21.22 19.08
N ILE A 185 5.57 20.77 19.70
CA ILE A 185 5.32 20.92 21.15
C ILE A 185 6.10 19.83 21.91
N SER A 186 5.99 18.58 21.46
CA SER A 186 6.73 17.47 22.05
C SER A 186 6.92 16.34 21.02
N SER A 187 8.16 15.95 20.81
CA SER A 187 8.51 14.81 19.95
C SER A 187 7.99 13.46 20.49
N ARG A 188 7.62 13.42 21.78
CA ARG A 188 7.11 12.20 22.44
C ARG A 188 5.58 12.08 22.40
N MET A 189 4.88 13.12 21.96
CA MET A 189 3.41 13.14 21.95
C MET A 189 2.88 12.53 20.66
N PRO A 190 2.00 11.51 20.70
CA PRO A 190 1.34 10.99 19.50
C PRO A 190 0.48 12.07 18.85
N ALA A 191 0.87 12.52 17.66
CA ALA A 191 0.19 13.61 16.97
C ALA A 191 -1.32 13.33 16.72
N PRO A 192 -1.74 12.11 16.31
CA PRO A 192 -3.15 11.79 16.13
C PRO A 192 -3.97 11.95 17.44
N LEU A 193 -3.45 11.44 18.56
CA LEU A 193 -4.12 11.53 19.86
C LEU A 193 -4.24 12.99 20.32
N PHE A 194 -3.16 13.76 20.19
CA PHE A 194 -3.18 15.19 20.52
C PHE A 194 -4.19 15.96 19.68
N GLY A 195 -4.29 15.65 18.37
CA GLY A 195 -5.26 16.26 17.47
C GLY A 195 -6.69 15.98 17.87
N ILE A 196 -7.02 14.74 18.22
CA ILE A 196 -8.38 14.39 18.68
C ILE A 196 -8.70 15.14 19.97
N LEU A 197 -7.80 15.17 20.94
CA LEU A 197 -8.03 15.87 22.21
C LEU A 197 -8.22 17.37 22.01
N MET A 198 -7.35 18.02 21.24
CA MET A 198 -7.42 19.46 20.99
C MET A 198 -8.60 19.81 20.10
N GLY A 199 -8.89 19.05 19.05
CA GLY A 199 -10.02 19.26 18.18
C GLY A 199 -11.35 19.12 18.93
N THR A 200 -11.47 18.10 19.80
CA THR A 200 -12.64 17.92 20.67
C THR A 200 -12.78 19.07 21.65
N LEU A 201 -11.67 19.52 22.25
CA LEU A 201 -11.70 20.70 23.15
C LEU A 201 -12.17 21.96 22.41
N ILE A 202 -11.64 22.21 21.21
CA ILE A 202 -12.05 23.37 20.39
C ILE A 202 -13.55 23.30 20.07
N TYR A 203 -14.04 22.12 19.66
CA TYR A 203 -15.47 21.92 19.39
C TYR A 203 -16.33 22.31 20.59
N TYR A 204 -16.02 21.81 21.80
CA TYR A 204 -16.83 22.13 22.99
C TYR A 204 -16.67 23.57 23.45
N VAL A 205 -15.54 24.23 23.22
CA VAL A 205 -15.41 25.67 23.45
C VAL A 205 -16.39 26.45 22.54
N VAL A 206 -16.52 26.09 21.28
CA VAL A 206 -17.47 26.71 20.34
C VAL A 206 -18.92 26.44 20.77
N VAL A 207 -19.23 25.22 21.24
CA VAL A 207 -20.54 24.90 21.81
C VAL A 207 -20.88 25.80 23.02
N LEU A 208 -19.93 26.01 23.93
CA LEU A 208 -20.11 26.85 25.12
C LEU A 208 -20.34 28.34 24.79
N VAL A 209 -19.79 28.82 23.67
CA VAL A 209 -20.03 30.19 23.18
C VAL A 209 -21.43 30.34 22.55
N GLY A 210 -22.27 29.28 22.56
CA GLY A 210 -23.62 29.31 22.06
C GLY A 210 -23.78 29.07 20.55
N GLN A 211 -22.74 28.59 19.87
CA GLN A 211 -22.75 28.32 18.44
C GLN A 211 -22.91 26.81 18.13
N GLY A 212 -23.38 26.01 19.08
CA GLY A 212 -23.46 24.54 18.94
C GLY A 212 -24.39 24.07 17.81
N ASN A 213 -25.41 24.82 17.46
CA ASN A 213 -26.36 24.47 16.39
C ASN A 213 -25.77 24.54 14.98
N HIS A 214 -24.56 25.10 14.84
CA HIS A 214 -23.83 25.25 13.56
C HIS A 214 -22.61 24.33 13.49
N LEU A 215 -22.56 23.32 14.34
CA LEU A 215 -21.50 22.32 14.40
C LEU A 215 -22.04 20.95 14.00
N GLY A 216 -21.23 20.18 13.28
CA GLY A 216 -21.58 18.82 12.91
C GLY A 216 -21.78 17.88 14.11
N ALA A 217 -22.35 16.72 13.87
CA ALA A 217 -22.66 15.72 14.87
C ALA A 217 -21.41 15.15 15.58
N THR A 218 -21.62 14.66 16.81
CA THR A 218 -20.64 13.81 17.52
C THR A 218 -20.75 12.36 17.05
N VAL A 219 -19.78 11.53 17.43
CA VAL A 219 -19.77 10.09 17.13
C VAL A 219 -21.04 9.40 17.65
N GLY A 220 -21.55 9.83 18.81
CA GLY A 220 -22.71 9.19 19.42
C GLY A 220 -22.36 7.99 20.31
N ALA A 221 -23.40 7.29 20.79
CA ALA A 221 -23.23 6.20 21.74
C ALA A 221 -22.49 5.00 21.13
N ILE A 222 -21.30 4.71 21.64
CA ILE A 222 -20.50 3.57 21.19
C ILE A 222 -20.95 2.32 21.92
N PRO A 223 -21.28 1.21 21.20
CA PRO A 223 -21.64 -0.05 21.83
C PRO A 223 -20.52 -0.56 22.73
N THR A 224 -20.85 -0.96 23.94
CA THR A 224 -19.90 -1.57 24.87
C THR A 224 -20.19 -3.05 25.01
N GLY A 225 -19.16 -3.88 25.10
CA GLY A 225 -19.34 -5.32 25.25
C GLY A 225 -18.03 -6.09 25.06
N ILE A 226 -18.03 -7.32 25.53
CA ILE A 226 -16.89 -8.21 25.32
C ILE A 226 -16.88 -8.63 23.84
N PRO A 227 -15.81 -8.37 23.08
CA PRO A 227 -15.71 -8.85 21.70
C PRO A 227 -15.86 -10.38 21.68
N SER A 228 -16.78 -10.87 20.89
CA SER A 228 -17.03 -12.30 20.70
C SER A 228 -17.00 -12.67 19.22
N PRO A 229 -16.60 -13.89 18.87
CA PRO A 229 -16.52 -14.35 17.48
C PRO A 229 -17.90 -14.72 16.92
N HIS A 230 -18.90 -13.82 17.04
CA HIS A 230 -20.29 -14.09 16.69
C HIS A 230 -20.49 -14.29 15.18
N TYR A 231 -19.67 -13.67 14.33
CA TYR A 231 -19.71 -13.87 12.87
C TYR A 231 -19.28 -15.27 12.44
N ALA A 232 -18.61 -16.06 13.30
CA ALA A 232 -18.27 -17.44 12.99
C ALA A 232 -19.51 -18.30 12.64
N VAL A 233 -20.62 -18.07 13.35
CA VAL A 233 -21.88 -18.78 13.10
C VAL A 233 -22.48 -18.36 11.76
N ASP A 234 -22.44 -17.06 11.45
CA ASP A 234 -22.99 -16.53 10.21
C ASP A 234 -22.16 -16.98 9.00
N PHE A 235 -20.83 -17.02 9.11
CA PHE A 235 -19.95 -17.56 8.07
C PHE A 235 -20.19 -19.06 7.84
N PHE A 236 -20.40 -19.83 8.90
CA PHE A 236 -20.75 -21.23 8.77
C PHE A 236 -22.09 -21.42 8.05
N ARG A 237 -23.10 -20.60 8.34
CA ARG A 237 -24.37 -20.61 7.62
C ARG A 237 -24.19 -20.23 6.14
N LEU A 238 -23.39 -19.23 5.81
CA LEU A 238 -23.07 -18.87 4.44
C LEU A 238 -22.38 -20.03 3.69
N LEU A 239 -21.37 -20.63 4.31
CA LEU A 239 -20.63 -21.76 3.72
C LEU A 239 -21.48 -23.03 3.52
N SER A 240 -22.56 -23.19 4.28
CA SER A 240 -23.51 -24.29 4.14
C SER A 240 -24.73 -23.96 3.30
N SER A 241 -24.84 -22.74 2.76
CA SER A 241 -26.00 -22.29 1.97
C SER A 241 -25.95 -22.81 0.53
N ALA A 242 -27.12 -23.03 -0.06
CA ALA A 242 -27.25 -23.42 -1.47
C ALA A 242 -26.80 -22.30 -2.45
N SER A 243 -26.75 -21.05 -1.98
CA SER A 243 -26.31 -19.89 -2.76
C SER A 243 -24.80 -19.62 -2.67
N LEU A 244 -24.02 -20.51 -2.04
CA LEU A 244 -22.59 -20.32 -1.85
C LEU A 244 -21.83 -20.12 -3.17
N GLY A 245 -22.15 -20.87 -4.22
CA GLY A 245 -21.44 -20.78 -5.50
C GLY A 245 -21.53 -19.37 -6.15
N PRO A 246 -22.71 -18.84 -6.40
CA PRO A 246 -22.87 -17.47 -6.89
C PRO A 246 -22.24 -16.42 -5.98
N LEU A 247 -22.39 -16.55 -4.67
CA LEU A 247 -21.81 -15.63 -3.69
C LEU A 247 -20.27 -15.63 -3.77
N LEU A 248 -19.63 -16.79 -3.85
CA LEU A 248 -18.17 -16.86 -4.00
C LEU A 248 -17.67 -16.23 -5.28
N ILE A 249 -18.41 -16.35 -6.40
CA ILE A 249 -18.04 -15.69 -7.66
C ILE A 249 -18.03 -14.17 -7.48
N GLU A 250 -18.98 -13.62 -6.73
CA GLU A 250 -19.08 -12.17 -6.48
C GLU A 250 -18.00 -11.67 -5.51
N VAL A 251 -17.81 -12.34 -4.36
CA VAL A 251 -16.95 -11.82 -3.29
C VAL A 251 -15.47 -12.22 -3.42
N THR A 252 -15.14 -13.28 -4.18
CA THR A 252 -13.75 -13.74 -4.33
C THR A 252 -12.83 -12.71 -4.97
N PRO A 253 -13.21 -12.00 -6.06
CA PRO A 253 -12.35 -10.94 -6.62
C PRO A 253 -12.08 -9.83 -5.62
N MET A 254 -13.08 -9.41 -4.83
CA MET A 254 -12.95 -8.40 -3.78
C MET A 254 -11.96 -8.86 -2.69
N ALA A 255 -12.14 -10.10 -2.20
CA ALA A 255 -11.27 -10.68 -1.18
C ALA A 255 -9.83 -10.88 -1.67
N LEU A 256 -9.65 -11.29 -2.92
CA LEU A 256 -8.33 -11.48 -3.53
C LEU A 256 -7.59 -10.13 -3.69
N GLY A 257 -8.31 -9.10 -4.10
CA GLY A 257 -7.78 -7.75 -4.19
C GLY A 257 -7.36 -7.21 -2.82
N LEU A 258 -8.24 -7.37 -1.83
CA LEU A 258 -7.96 -6.98 -0.45
C LEU A 258 -6.73 -7.73 0.10
N ALA A 259 -6.63 -9.04 -0.14
CA ALA A 259 -5.49 -9.86 0.27
C ALA A 259 -4.18 -9.41 -0.40
N THR A 260 -4.24 -9.08 -1.69
CA THR A 260 -3.08 -8.61 -2.45
C THR A 260 -2.57 -7.29 -1.88
N MET A 261 -3.48 -6.33 -1.63
CA MET A 261 -3.10 -5.02 -1.11
C MET A 261 -2.60 -5.08 0.33
N ALA A 262 -3.30 -5.82 1.21
CA ALA A 262 -2.87 -6.01 2.58
C ALA A 262 -1.50 -6.70 2.65
N SER A 263 -1.25 -7.67 1.77
CA SER A 263 0.05 -8.35 1.65
C SER A 263 1.14 -7.42 1.17
N LEU A 264 0.89 -6.66 0.09
CA LEU A 264 1.84 -5.69 -0.45
C LEU A 264 2.26 -4.69 0.62
N LYS A 265 1.30 -4.07 1.29
CA LYS A 265 1.57 -3.08 2.33
C LYS A 265 2.34 -3.66 3.50
N SER A 266 1.92 -4.81 4.02
CA SER A 266 2.60 -5.47 5.14
C SER A 266 4.04 -5.84 4.82
N LEU A 267 4.32 -6.30 3.59
CA LEU A 267 5.68 -6.65 3.17
C LEU A 267 6.57 -5.41 2.95
N ILE A 268 6.01 -4.30 2.46
CA ILE A 268 6.74 -3.02 2.37
C ILE A 268 7.13 -2.54 3.78
N VAL A 269 6.21 -2.60 4.74
CA VAL A 269 6.47 -2.17 6.11
C VAL A 269 7.39 -3.14 6.84
N SER A 270 7.35 -4.44 6.53
CA SER A 270 8.24 -5.44 7.12
C SER A 270 9.73 -5.12 6.88
N VAL A 271 10.06 -4.57 5.69
CA VAL A 271 11.42 -4.12 5.38
C VAL A 271 11.85 -2.98 6.31
N THR A 272 10.94 -2.08 6.69
CA THR A 272 11.25 -1.02 7.66
C THR A 272 11.53 -1.60 9.05
N ALA A 273 10.71 -2.55 9.49
CA ALA A 273 10.92 -3.22 10.78
C ALA A 273 12.20 -4.06 10.79
N ASP A 274 12.52 -4.76 9.69
CA ASP A 274 13.78 -5.49 9.52
C ASP A 274 15.01 -4.57 9.67
N ASN A 275 14.95 -3.38 9.07
CA ASN A 275 16.00 -2.37 9.17
C ASN A 275 16.15 -1.84 10.64
N LEU A 276 15.04 -1.66 11.34
CA LEU A 276 15.05 -1.21 12.75
C LEU A 276 15.60 -2.30 13.69
N LEU A 277 15.29 -3.57 13.41
CA LEU A 277 15.76 -4.72 14.18
C LEU A 277 17.17 -5.18 13.77
N ARG A 278 17.64 -4.80 12.57
CA ARG A 278 18.82 -5.37 11.91
C ARG A 278 18.72 -6.89 11.74
N GLU A 279 17.52 -7.40 11.54
CA GLU A 279 17.21 -8.80 11.30
C GLU A 279 16.60 -8.94 9.89
N ARG A 280 16.62 -10.13 9.32
CA ARG A 280 15.89 -10.45 8.08
C ARG A 280 14.75 -11.38 8.41
N SER A 281 13.54 -10.92 8.20
CA SER A 281 12.34 -11.71 8.39
C SER A 281 11.97 -12.52 7.14
N ASN A 282 11.19 -13.57 7.35
CA ASN A 282 10.64 -14.38 6.27
C ASN A 282 9.32 -13.78 5.78
N SER A 283 9.33 -13.20 4.59
CA SER A 283 8.15 -12.58 3.96
C SER A 283 6.94 -13.52 3.88
N ASN A 284 7.15 -14.81 3.64
CA ASN A 284 6.05 -15.78 3.52
C ASN A 284 5.40 -16.06 4.88
N GLN A 285 6.21 -16.14 5.94
CA GLN A 285 5.70 -16.30 7.31
C GLN A 285 4.96 -15.04 7.77
N GLU A 286 5.40 -13.85 7.32
CA GLU A 286 4.67 -12.62 7.59
C GLU A 286 3.28 -12.62 6.97
N LEU A 287 3.13 -13.11 5.74
CA LEU A 287 1.82 -13.25 5.09
C LEU A 287 0.90 -14.20 5.84
N ILE A 288 1.42 -15.33 6.34
CA ILE A 288 0.63 -16.28 7.16
C ILE A 288 0.14 -15.57 8.44
N LYS A 289 1.03 -14.83 9.11
CA LYS A 289 0.70 -14.10 10.32
C LYS A 289 -0.36 -13.01 10.07
N GLN A 290 -0.22 -12.26 8.98
CA GLN A 290 -1.22 -11.27 8.55
C GLN A 290 -2.58 -11.93 8.25
N GLY A 291 -2.57 -13.06 7.55
CA GLY A 291 -3.77 -13.82 7.26
C GLY A 291 -4.48 -14.32 8.52
N ILE A 292 -3.75 -14.79 9.53
CA ILE A 292 -4.33 -15.14 10.84
C ILE A 292 -4.95 -13.90 11.50
N GLY A 293 -4.28 -12.75 11.43
CA GLY A 293 -4.79 -11.50 11.96
C GLY A 293 -6.11 -11.08 11.29
N ASN A 294 -6.20 -11.16 9.95
CA ASN A 294 -7.42 -10.85 9.20
C ASN A 294 -8.54 -11.85 9.45
N LEU A 295 -8.22 -13.17 9.53
CA LEU A 295 -9.19 -14.19 9.92
C LEU A 295 -9.79 -13.92 11.30
N THR A 296 -8.95 -13.67 12.30
CA THR A 296 -9.44 -13.38 13.65
C THR A 296 -10.20 -12.08 13.70
N SER A 297 -9.72 -11.01 13.03
CA SER A 297 -10.42 -9.74 12.93
C SER A 297 -11.85 -9.93 12.42
N SER A 298 -12.02 -10.61 11.28
CA SER A 298 -13.34 -10.83 10.66
C SER A 298 -14.32 -11.61 11.54
N LEU A 299 -13.84 -12.63 12.24
CA LEU A 299 -14.67 -13.43 13.14
C LEU A 299 -15.23 -12.62 14.31
N PHE A 300 -14.48 -11.62 14.77
CA PHE A 300 -14.88 -10.73 15.84
C PHE A 300 -15.58 -9.44 15.33
N GLY A 301 -15.82 -9.30 14.03
CA GLY A 301 -16.45 -8.13 13.43
C GLY A 301 -15.50 -6.95 13.25
N GLY A 302 -14.23 -7.20 13.05
CA GLY A 302 -13.23 -6.20 12.76
C GLY A 302 -12.97 -6.02 11.26
N ILE A 303 -12.59 -4.81 10.87
CA ILE A 303 -12.20 -4.45 9.51
C ILE A 303 -10.80 -5.02 9.14
N PRO A 304 -10.40 -5.02 7.85
CA PRO A 304 -9.14 -5.58 7.43
C PRO A 304 -7.93 -4.80 7.97
N ILE A 305 -6.85 -5.53 8.20
CA ILE A 305 -5.60 -5.02 8.78
C ILE A 305 -4.41 -5.23 7.85
N ALA A 306 -3.41 -4.38 8.00
CA ALA A 306 -2.10 -4.53 7.39
C ALA A 306 -1.00 -4.06 8.36
N GLY A 307 0.27 -4.27 7.98
CA GLY A 307 1.41 -3.75 8.73
C GLY A 307 1.43 -2.22 8.71
N ASP A 308 1.66 -1.61 9.88
CA ASP A 308 1.79 -0.18 10.03
C ASP A 308 3.22 0.26 10.37
N ARG A 309 3.69 1.29 9.64
CA ARG A 309 5.03 1.84 9.80
C ARG A 309 5.14 2.72 11.04
N THR A 310 4.14 3.57 11.27
CA THR A 310 4.17 4.59 12.33
C THR A 310 4.14 3.95 13.71
N GLY A 311 3.17 3.07 13.96
CA GLY A 311 3.07 2.32 15.20
C GLY A 311 4.28 1.42 15.44
N THR A 312 4.80 0.77 14.38
CA THR A 312 6.00 -0.05 14.45
C THR A 312 7.21 0.80 14.86
N SER A 313 7.45 1.94 14.22
CA SER A 313 8.56 2.83 14.56
C SER A 313 8.43 3.39 15.97
N ALA A 314 7.23 3.84 16.37
CA ALA A 314 6.94 4.32 17.71
C ALA A 314 7.21 3.23 18.76
N MET A 315 6.78 1.99 18.53
CA MET A 315 7.05 0.88 19.45
C MET A 315 8.54 0.71 19.70
N PHE A 316 9.36 0.75 18.65
CA PHE A 316 10.83 0.63 18.77
C PHE A 316 11.47 1.81 19.45
N GLU A 317 11.06 3.03 19.13
CA GLU A 317 11.59 4.26 19.72
C GLU A 317 11.39 4.29 21.25
N PHE A 318 10.25 3.78 21.73
CA PHE A 318 9.92 3.74 23.15
C PHE A 318 10.31 2.41 23.83
N GLY A 319 11.17 1.61 23.19
CA GLY A 319 11.86 0.49 23.82
C GLY A 319 11.18 -0.87 23.68
N GLY A 320 10.12 -1.00 22.90
CA GLY A 320 9.48 -2.29 22.59
C GLY A 320 10.37 -3.12 21.68
N ARG A 321 10.84 -4.26 22.17
CA ARG A 321 11.79 -5.13 21.45
C ARG A 321 11.31 -6.57 21.31
N SER A 322 10.30 -6.96 22.06
CA SER A 322 9.77 -8.33 22.06
C SER A 322 8.32 -8.38 21.57
N THR A 323 7.86 -9.57 21.20
CA THR A 323 6.46 -9.83 20.84
C THR A 323 5.48 -9.41 21.96
N TYR A 324 5.94 -9.39 23.22
CA TYR A 324 5.10 -8.95 24.33
C TYR A 324 4.67 -7.48 24.23
N SER A 325 5.46 -6.61 23.57
CA SER A 325 5.06 -5.22 23.33
C SER A 325 3.72 -5.15 22.57
N ARG A 326 3.53 -6.01 21.58
CA ARG A 326 2.28 -6.08 20.79
C ARG A 326 1.14 -6.62 21.63
N VAL A 327 1.39 -7.68 22.39
CA VAL A 327 0.38 -8.30 23.27
C VAL A 327 -0.13 -7.26 24.28
N PHE A 328 0.76 -6.54 24.93
CA PHE A 328 0.39 -5.44 25.84
C PHE A 328 -0.40 -4.36 25.13
N GLY A 329 0.02 -3.98 23.91
CA GLY A 329 -0.76 -3.06 23.07
C GLY A 329 -2.16 -3.57 22.80
N GLY A 330 -2.29 -4.83 22.37
CA GLY A 330 -3.60 -5.47 22.14
C GLY A 330 -4.47 -5.49 23.40
N VAL A 331 -3.91 -5.87 24.56
CA VAL A 331 -4.64 -5.83 25.85
C VAL A 331 -5.07 -4.40 26.20
N MET A 332 -4.23 -3.41 25.96
CA MET A 332 -4.59 -2.00 26.17
C MET A 332 -5.78 -1.59 25.29
N VAL A 333 -5.81 -1.99 24.01
CA VAL A 333 -6.97 -1.73 23.14
C VAL A 333 -8.21 -2.42 23.66
N LEU A 334 -8.11 -3.66 24.13
CA LEU A 334 -9.22 -4.36 24.75
C LEU A 334 -9.78 -3.60 25.96
N VAL A 335 -8.92 -3.07 26.84
CA VAL A 335 -9.32 -2.24 27.96
C VAL A 335 -10.04 -0.97 27.48
N ILE A 336 -9.58 -0.34 26.39
CA ILE A 336 -10.24 0.82 25.79
C ILE A 336 -11.65 0.42 25.33
N VAL A 337 -11.80 -0.69 24.61
CA VAL A 337 -13.11 -1.16 24.09
C VAL A 337 -14.07 -1.48 25.24
N LEU A 338 -13.60 -2.10 26.31
CA LEU A 338 -14.46 -2.54 27.41
C LEU A 338 -14.88 -1.40 28.34
N PHE A 339 -13.96 -0.48 28.65
CA PHE A 339 -14.14 0.48 29.75
C PHE A 339 -14.12 1.95 29.30
N LEU A 340 -13.40 2.28 28.23
CA LEU A 340 -13.19 3.65 27.77
C LEU A 340 -14.03 4.01 26.53
N ALA A 341 -14.75 3.06 25.93
CA ALA A 341 -15.59 3.31 24.77
C ALA A 341 -16.60 4.47 24.98
N PRO A 342 -17.25 4.62 26.16
CA PRO A 342 -18.12 5.76 26.40
C PRO A 342 -17.40 7.12 26.35
N LEU A 343 -16.11 7.18 26.65
CA LEU A 343 -15.31 8.41 26.55
C LEU A 343 -15.02 8.83 25.11
N LEU A 344 -15.21 7.94 24.15
CA LEU A 344 -15.04 8.22 22.74
C LEU A 344 -16.33 8.78 22.10
N SER A 345 -17.48 8.57 22.74
CA SER A 345 -18.81 9.01 22.27
C SER A 345 -18.90 10.52 22.02
N PRO A 346 -18.30 11.40 22.86
CA PRO A 346 -18.39 12.85 22.67
C PRO A 346 -17.44 13.40 21.61
N ILE A 347 -16.63 12.58 20.95
CA ILE A 347 -15.72 13.03 19.91
C ILE A 347 -16.54 13.51 18.69
N PRO A 348 -16.31 14.73 18.16
CA PRO A 348 -17.01 15.22 16.98
C PRO A 348 -16.53 14.50 15.71
N GLN A 349 -17.45 14.23 14.79
CA GLN A 349 -17.12 13.58 13.51
C GLN A 349 -16.13 14.40 12.67
N VAL A 350 -16.25 15.74 12.69
CA VAL A 350 -15.34 16.64 12.01
C VAL A 350 -13.89 16.53 12.52
N VAL A 351 -13.69 16.18 13.79
CA VAL A 351 -12.34 15.96 14.35
C VAL A 351 -11.71 14.69 13.75
N LEU A 352 -12.53 13.65 13.57
CA LEU A 352 -12.10 12.43 12.88
C LEU A 352 -11.77 12.70 11.41
N SER A 353 -12.58 13.52 10.73
CA SER A 353 -12.32 13.95 9.35
C SER A 353 -11.03 14.78 9.25
N GLY A 354 -10.76 15.67 10.19
CA GLY A 354 -9.49 16.41 10.27
C GLY A 354 -8.28 15.47 10.40
N LEU A 355 -8.41 14.40 11.17
CA LEU A 355 -7.36 13.38 11.26
C LEU A 355 -7.16 12.66 9.92
N LEU A 356 -8.27 12.27 9.21
CA LEU A 356 -8.18 11.65 7.88
C LEU A 356 -7.51 12.56 6.84
N VAL A 357 -7.76 13.85 6.89
CA VAL A 357 -7.08 14.83 6.03
C VAL A 357 -5.57 14.79 6.27
N VAL A 358 -5.13 14.76 7.52
CA VAL A 358 -3.69 14.64 7.84
C VAL A 358 -3.12 13.31 7.37
N VAL A 359 -3.83 12.20 7.58
CA VAL A 359 -3.43 10.88 7.08
C VAL A 359 -3.29 10.90 5.55
N ALA A 360 -4.22 11.52 4.84
CA ALA A 360 -4.15 11.66 3.39
C ALA A 360 -2.89 12.41 2.96
N PHE A 361 -2.58 13.55 3.59
CA PHE A 361 -1.35 14.29 3.29
C PHE A 361 -0.07 13.49 3.59
N HIS A 362 -0.05 12.70 4.65
CA HIS A 362 1.09 11.82 4.96
C HIS A 362 1.19 10.61 4.02
N SER A 363 0.10 10.24 3.37
CA SER A 363 0.05 9.13 2.42
C SER A 363 0.61 9.46 1.05
N PHE A 364 0.74 10.76 0.70
CA PHE A 364 1.41 11.15 -0.53
C PHE A 364 2.86 10.65 -0.55
N ASP A 365 3.21 9.99 -1.65
CA ASP A 365 4.56 9.47 -1.82
C ASP A 365 5.56 10.60 -2.10
N ARG A 366 6.52 10.78 -1.17
CA ARG A 366 7.54 11.84 -1.26
C ARG A 366 8.50 11.66 -2.42
N TRP A 367 8.75 10.41 -2.83
CA TRP A 367 9.64 10.15 -3.95
C TRP A 367 9.05 10.63 -5.27
N SER A 368 7.76 10.42 -5.51
CA SER A 368 7.08 10.91 -6.70
C SER A 368 7.13 12.44 -6.82
N ILE A 369 6.99 13.14 -5.69
CA ILE A 369 7.14 14.60 -5.63
C ILE A 369 8.60 15.00 -5.92
N ALA A 370 9.58 14.27 -5.39
CA ALA A 370 11.00 14.53 -5.61
C ALA A 370 11.48 14.22 -7.04
N LEU A 371 10.69 13.53 -7.86
CA LEU A 371 10.96 13.34 -9.29
C LEU A 371 10.69 14.58 -10.13
N LEU A 372 9.74 15.45 -9.71
CA LEU A 372 9.34 16.63 -10.50
C LEU A 372 10.50 17.59 -10.84
N PRO A 373 11.37 17.97 -9.89
CA PRO A 373 12.54 18.79 -10.21
C PRO A 373 13.53 18.13 -11.18
N LYS A 374 13.65 16.78 -11.14
CA LYS A 374 14.56 16.00 -12.00
C LYS A 374 14.16 16.02 -13.48
N LEU A 375 12.93 16.42 -13.82
CA LEU A 375 12.51 16.64 -15.21
C LEU A 375 13.36 17.71 -15.93
N ALA A 376 13.94 18.65 -15.18
CA ALA A 376 14.82 19.68 -15.72
C ALA A 376 16.22 19.14 -16.07
N GLU A 377 16.64 17.99 -15.49
CA GLU A 377 17.93 17.37 -15.73
C GLU A 377 17.91 16.53 -17.01
N LYS A 378 18.80 16.87 -17.99
CA LYS A 378 18.81 16.21 -19.30
C LYS A 378 19.23 14.73 -19.23
N LYS A 379 20.03 14.30 -18.24
CA LYS A 379 20.71 13.01 -18.19
C LYS A 379 19.73 11.84 -18.00
N ASP A 380 18.70 12.00 -17.14
CA ASP A 380 17.79 10.91 -16.77
C ASP A 380 16.31 11.22 -17.13
N ARG A 381 16.09 12.25 -17.95
CA ARG A 381 14.75 12.79 -18.26
C ARG A 381 13.77 11.74 -18.78
N LEU A 382 14.20 10.85 -19.68
CA LEU A 382 13.33 9.80 -20.25
C LEU A 382 12.88 8.79 -19.18
N GLN A 383 13.77 8.44 -18.27
CA GLN A 383 13.42 7.53 -17.17
C GLN A 383 12.44 8.19 -16.20
N VAL A 384 12.69 9.44 -15.82
CA VAL A 384 11.80 10.21 -14.93
C VAL A 384 10.42 10.38 -15.58
N ILE A 385 10.33 10.65 -16.87
CA ILE A 385 9.05 10.72 -17.61
C ILE A 385 8.34 9.37 -17.56
N ALA A 386 9.03 8.25 -17.80
CA ALA A 386 8.43 6.93 -17.75
C ALA A 386 7.88 6.62 -16.35
N ASP A 387 8.65 6.86 -15.29
CA ASP A 387 8.22 6.64 -13.92
C ASP A 387 7.01 7.53 -13.57
N LEU A 388 7.03 8.82 -13.91
CA LEU A 388 5.89 9.74 -13.69
C LEU A 388 4.65 9.34 -14.50
N THR A 389 4.83 8.81 -15.72
CA THR A 389 3.72 8.30 -16.54
C THR A 389 3.04 7.12 -15.87
N VAL A 390 3.81 6.17 -15.33
CA VAL A 390 3.26 5.03 -14.56
C VAL A 390 2.52 5.53 -13.33
N ILE A 391 3.13 6.44 -12.54
CA ILE A 391 2.52 7.01 -11.35
C ILE A 391 1.19 7.69 -11.69
N ALA A 392 1.18 8.58 -12.68
CA ALA A 392 -0.01 9.32 -13.10
C ALA A 392 -1.12 8.39 -13.60
N LEU A 393 -0.76 7.38 -14.41
CA LEU A 393 -1.72 6.43 -14.95
C LEU A 393 -2.34 5.58 -13.84
N VAL A 394 -1.51 5.00 -12.96
CA VAL A 394 -2.01 4.19 -11.82
C VAL A 394 -2.89 5.04 -10.92
N MET A 395 -2.48 6.27 -10.61
CA MET A 395 -3.24 7.22 -9.81
C MET A 395 -4.59 7.55 -10.46
N CYS A 396 -4.62 7.86 -11.77
CA CYS A 396 -5.87 8.15 -12.48
C CYS A 396 -6.80 6.94 -12.52
N VAL A 397 -6.28 5.75 -12.82
CA VAL A 397 -7.11 4.53 -12.84
C VAL A 397 -7.64 4.22 -11.44
N PHE A 398 -6.83 4.42 -10.38
CA PHE A 398 -7.27 4.27 -9.00
C PHE A 398 -8.43 5.20 -8.64
N VAL A 399 -8.33 6.47 -9.02
CA VAL A 399 -9.31 7.51 -8.66
C VAL A 399 -10.61 7.39 -9.45
N PHE A 400 -10.54 7.05 -10.76
CA PHE A 400 -11.68 7.14 -11.68
C PHE A 400 -12.27 5.80 -12.12
N VAL A 401 -11.57 4.69 -11.90
CA VAL A 401 -12.03 3.38 -12.37
C VAL A 401 -12.13 2.39 -11.22
N ASP A 402 -11.02 1.76 -10.84
CA ASP A 402 -10.99 0.73 -9.79
C ASP A 402 -9.54 0.46 -9.35
N ILE A 403 -9.38 0.13 -8.06
CA ILE A 403 -8.07 -0.15 -7.47
C ILE A 403 -7.41 -1.41 -8.04
N LEU A 404 -8.17 -2.47 -8.32
CA LEU A 404 -7.63 -3.72 -8.86
C LEU A 404 -7.16 -3.54 -10.29
N ILE A 405 -7.92 -2.77 -11.07
CA ILE A 405 -7.56 -2.40 -12.44
C ILE A 405 -6.31 -1.52 -12.41
N ALA A 406 -6.20 -0.57 -11.45
CA ALA A 406 -5.03 0.28 -11.28
C ALA A 406 -3.74 -0.53 -11.03
N ILE A 407 -3.79 -1.52 -10.13
CA ILE A 407 -2.66 -2.41 -9.84
C ILE A 407 -2.26 -3.17 -11.09
N SER A 408 -3.24 -3.82 -11.73
CA SER A 408 -3.02 -4.66 -12.90
C SER A 408 -2.42 -3.87 -14.06
N ALA A 409 -2.98 -2.69 -14.36
CA ALA A 409 -2.49 -1.79 -15.40
C ALA A 409 -1.08 -1.26 -15.07
N GLY A 410 -0.84 -0.87 -13.82
CA GLY A 410 0.45 -0.38 -13.37
C GLY A 410 1.56 -1.43 -13.51
N VAL A 411 1.30 -2.66 -13.07
CA VAL A 411 2.26 -3.78 -13.21
C VAL A 411 2.52 -4.08 -14.69
N LEU A 412 1.47 -4.17 -15.51
CA LEU A 412 1.61 -4.45 -16.94
C LEU A 412 2.48 -3.40 -17.65
N ILE A 413 2.19 -2.12 -17.44
CA ILE A 413 2.94 -1.01 -18.04
C ILE A 413 4.37 -0.98 -17.53
N SER A 414 4.58 -1.23 -16.24
CA SER A 414 5.93 -1.30 -15.69
C SER A 414 6.75 -2.44 -16.29
N ILE A 415 6.14 -3.59 -16.56
CA ILE A 415 6.79 -4.70 -17.26
C ILE A 415 7.17 -4.26 -18.70
N ILE A 416 6.28 -3.58 -19.41
CA ILE A 416 6.55 -3.05 -20.76
C ILE A 416 7.74 -2.09 -20.72
N PHE A 417 7.74 -1.10 -19.81
CA PHE A 417 8.86 -0.18 -19.68
C PHE A 417 10.17 -0.87 -19.27
N PHE A 418 10.09 -1.88 -18.41
CA PHE A 418 11.25 -2.69 -18.05
C PHE A 418 11.83 -3.43 -19.26
N MET A 419 10.96 -4.08 -20.07
CA MET A 419 11.39 -4.75 -21.30
C MET A 419 12.04 -3.78 -22.30
N VAL A 420 11.40 -2.61 -22.52
CA VAL A 420 11.97 -1.57 -23.40
C VAL A 420 13.31 -1.06 -22.88
N ARG A 421 13.45 -0.94 -21.55
CA ARG A 421 14.72 -0.51 -20.93
C ARG A 421 15.81 -1.57 -21.01
N MET A 422 15.46 -2.85 -20.81
CA MET A 422 16.40 -3.95 -20.96
C MET A 422 16.83 -4.14 -22.41
N SER A 423 16.02 -3.74 -23.39
CA SER A 423 16.35 -3.76 -24.81
C SER A 423 17.36 -2.67 -25.23
N LYS A 424 18.05 -2.00 -24.27
CA LYS A 424 19.13 -1.06 -24.56
C LYS A 424 20.36 -1.79 -25.09
N ASP A 425 21.29 -1.00 -25.66
CA ASP A 425 22.43 -1.49 -26.41
C ASP A 425 23.17 -2.62 -25.69
N ILE A 426 23.15 -3.80 -26.33
CA ILE A 426 23.92 -4.98 -25.93
C ILE A 426 25.37 -4.86 -26.40
N ILE A 427 25.65 -3.94 -27.36
CA ILE A 427 26.99 -3.75 -27.91
C ILE A 427 27.80 -2.92 -26.93
N ARG A 428 28.77 -3.60 -26.26
CA ARG A 428 29.74 -2.96 -25.37
C ARG A 428 30.77 -2.16 -26.12
N ARG A 429 31.32 -2.78 -27.15
CA ARG A 429 32.34 -2.18 -28.04
C ARG A 429 32.15 -2.67 -29.46
N GLN A 430 32.42 -1.77 -30.38
CA GLN A 430 32.52 -2.07 -31.82
C GLN A 430 33.83 -1.52 -32.33
N TYR A 431 34.60 -2.35 -33.02
CA TYR A 431 35.86 -1.94 -33.63
C TYR A 431 36.17 -2.81 -34.84
N ASP A 432 37.06 -2.31 -35.71
CA ASP A 432 37.57 -3.06 -36.81
C ASP A 432 38.96 -3.64 -36.50
N ALA A 433 39.36 -4.73 -37.20
CA ALA A 433 40.58 -5.42 -36.96
C ALA A 433 41.84 -4.64 -37.43
N SER A 434 41.67 -3.48 -38.09
CA SER A 434 42.79 -2.59 -38.41
C SER A 434 43.28 -1.79 -37.21
N ARG A 435 42.36 -1.48 -36.26
CA ARG A 435 42.64 -0.64 -35.08
C ARG A 435 43.00 -1.43 -33.84
N ILE A 436 42.27 -2.51 -33.58
CA ILE A 436 42.46 -3.33 -32.38
C ILE A 436 42.74 -4.77 -32.83
N ARG A 437 43.85 -5.31 -32.36
CA ARG A 437 44.37 -6.66 -32.70
C ARG A 437 44.61 -7.45 -31.42
N SER A 438 44.52 -8.78 -31.52
CA SER A 438 44.96 -9.67 -30.42
C SER A 438 46.49 -9.60 -30.20
N ASN A 439 46.91 -9.81 -28.96
CA ASN A 439 48.34 -9.77 -28.56
C ASN A 439 49.14 -11.01 -28.99
N ILE A 440 48.68 -11.73 -30.00
CA ILE A 440 49.40 -12.89 -30.55
C ILE A 440 50.51 -12.39 -31.47
N TYR A 441 51.69 -13.03 -31.41
CA TYR A 441 52.77 -12.74 -32.33
C TYR A 441 52.34 -13.04 -33.77
N ARG A 442 52.56 -12.08 -34.66
CA ARG A 442 52.24 -12.16 -36.09
C ARG A 442 53.43 -11.77 -36.95
N SER A 443 53.53 -12.37 -38.15
CA SER A 443 54.49 -11.97 -39.15
C SER A 443 54.19 -10.59 -39.74
N ASP A 444 55.21 -9.90 -40.26
CA ASP A 444 55.03 -8.57 -40.89
C ASP A 444 54.05 -8.59 -42.06
N LYS A 445 53.90 -9.72 -42.76
CA LYS A 445 52.93 -9.91 -43.85
C LYS A 445 51.46 -9.90 -43.29
N GLU A 446 51.23 -10.57 -42.18
CA GLU A 446 49.88 -10.61 -41.53
C GLU A 446 49.56 -9.29 -40.97
N ILE A 447 50.48 -8.55 -40.39
CA ILE A 447 50.25 -7.21 -39.87
C ILE A 447 49.85 -6.25 -41.01
N ARG A 448 50.56 -6.22 -42.12
CA ARG A 448 50.20 -5.40 -43.29
C ARG A 448 48.87 -5.78 -43.88
N PHE A 449 48.57 -7.06 -43.99
CA PHE A 449 47.22 -7.51 -44.41
C PHE A 449 46.10 -7.00 -43.52
N LEU A 450 46.27 -7.03 -42.17
CA LEU A 450 45.29 -6.50 -41.23
C LEU A 450 45.19 -4.97 -41.29
N GLU A 451 46.26 -4.26 -41.62
CA GLU A 451 46.23 -2.80 -41.80
C GLU A 451 45.47 -2.39 -43.07
N GLU A 452 45.62 -3.14 -44.14
CA GLU A 452 44.95 -2.85 -45.41
C GLU A 452 43.53 -3.39 -45.47
N SER A 453 43.30 -4.62 -45.03
CA SER A 453 42.01 -5.32 -45.16
C SER A 453 41.20 -5.41 -43.85
N GLY A 454 41.79 -5.05 -42.71
CA GLY A 454 41.15 -5.21 -41.39
C GLY A 454 39.89 -4.36 -41.19
N LYS A 455 39.71 -3.31 -41.99
CA LYS A 455 38.45 -2.53 -41.99
C LYS A 455 37.24 -3.35 -42.44
N ARG A 456 37.45 -4.42 -43.19
CA ARG A 456 36.42 -5.35 -43.67
C ARG A 456 36.05 -6.41 -42.61
N ILE A 457 36.77 -6.44 -41.46
CA ILE A 457 36.51 -7.34 -40.34
C ILE A 457 36.01 -6.49 -39.18
N GLN A 458 34.74 -6.63 -38.85
CA GLN A 458 34.10 -5.93 -37.74
C GLN A 458 33.96 -6.84 -36.54
N VAL A 459 34.31 -6.34 -35.35
CA VAL A 459 34.19 -7.07 -34.09
C VAL A 459 33.19 -6.38 -33.19
N TYR A 460 32.24 -7.15 -32.71
CA TYR A 460 31.20 -6.72 -31.75
C TYR A 460 31.39 -7.46 -30.45
N GLU A 461 31.86 -6.77 -29.41
CA GLU A 461 31.85 -7.27 -28.04
C GLU A 461 30.48 -7.02 -27.45
N LEU A 462 29.78 -8.08 -27.07
CA LEU A 462 28.46 -7.99 -26.46
C LEU A 462 28.54 -8.11 -24.94
N GLU A 463 27.64 -7.44 -24.22
CA GLU A 463 27.53 -7.50 -22.75
C GLU A 463 26.06 -7.53 -22.32
N GLY A 464 25.74 -8.39 -21.32
CA GLY A 464 24.42 -8.51 -20.77
C GLY A 464 23.66 -9.75 -21.25
N SER A 465 22.32 -9.68 -21.35
CA SER A 465 21.48 -10.80 -21.77
C SER A 465 21.03 -10.63 -23.23
N LEU A 466 21.13 -11.69 -24.00
CA LEU A 466 20.71 -11.76 -25.40
C LEU A 466 19.33 -12.41 -25.48
N PHE A 467 18.30 -11.57 -25.64
CA PHE A 467 16.90 -11.98 -25.80
C PHE A 467 16.30 -11.28 -27.03
N PHE A 468 15.04 -11.57 -27.37
CA PHE A 468 14.42 -11.10 -28.62
C PHE A 468 14.67 -9.59 -28.90
N GLY A 469 14.53 -8.72 -27.87
CA GLY A 469 14.66 -7.26 -28.06
C GLY A 469 16.10 -6.79 -28.29
N THR A 470 17.09 -7.39 -27.61
CA THR A 470 18.50 -7.07 -27.78
C THR A 470 19.09 -7.72 -29.04
N ALA A 471 18.65 -8.94 -29.37
CA ALA A 471 19.06 -9.65 -30.55
C ALA A 471 18.55 -8.99 -31.85
N ASP A 472 17.29 -8.54 -31.88
CA ASP A 472 16.74 -7.82 -33.03
C ASP A 472 17.50 -6.51 -33.27
N LYS A 473 17.85 -5.79 -32.20
CA LYS A 473 18.64 -4.57 -32.29
C LYS A 473 20.06 -4.82 -32.80
N LEU A 474 20.70 -5.92 -32.37
CA LEU A 474 21.99 -6.38 -32.87
C LEU A 474 21.89 -6.69 -34.37
N ALA A 475 20.89 -7.48 -34.78
CA ALA A 475 20.66 -7.82 -36.18
C ALA A 475 20.47 -6.56 -37.04
N ASN A 476 19.60 -5.63 -36.62
CA ASN A 476 19.41 -4.35 -37.30
C ASN A 476 20.69 -3.49 -37.40
N THR A 477 21.56 -3.57 -36.37
CA THR A 477 22.86 -2.86 -36.42
C THR A 477 23.83 -3.50 -37.39
N ILE A 478 23.85 -4.84 -37.43
CA ILE A 478 24.69 -5.61 -38.36
C ILE A 478 24.19 -5.39 -39.79
N GLU A 479 22.89 -5.49 -40.06
CA GLU A 479 22.30 -5.28 -41.39
C GLU A 479 22.63 -3.90 -41.98
N LYS A 480 22.74 -2.86 -41.18
CA LYS A 480 23.10 -1.51 -41.63
C LYS A 480 24.55 -1.40 -42.08
N ILE A 481 25.43 -2.31 -41.64
CA ILE A 481 26.87 -2.28 -41.91
C ILE A 481 27.25 -3.23 -43.05
N LEU A 482 26.46 -4.27 -43.31
CA LEU A 482 26.65 -5.21 -44.41
C LEU A 482 26.91 -4.56 -45.79
N PRO A 483 26.22 -3.44 -46.17
CA PRO A 483 26.45 -2.74 -47.41
C PRO A 483 27.80 -2.01 -47.51
N LEU A 484 28.54 -1.88 -46.41
CA LEU A 484 29.78 -1.07 -46.29
C LEU A 484 31.09 -1.88 -46.58
N GLU A 485 31.06 -2.87 -47.49
CA GLU A 485 32.23 -3.74 -47.84
C GLU A 485 32.76 -4.58 -46.68
N VAL A 486 31.94 -4.89 -45.67
CA VAL A 486 32.30 -5.79 -44.57
C VAL A 486 32.19 -7.25 -45.05
N ASN A 487 33.27 -8.00 -44.92
CA ASN A 487 33.34 -9.41 -45.35
C ASN A 487 33.20 -10.39 -44.18
N THR A 488 33.58 -9.96 -42.98
CA THR A 488 33.59 -10.82 -41.78
C THR A 488 33.10 -10.06 -40.57
N ILE A 489 32.18 -10.69 -39.84
CA ILE A 489 31.69 -10.18 -38.56
C ILE A 489 32.05 -11.18 -37.46
N ILE A 490 32.74 -10.73 -36.44
CA ILE A 490 33.08 -11.49 -35.26
C ILE A 490 32.18 -10.98 -34.10
N VAL A 491 31.38 -11.89 -33.54
CA VAL A 491 30.54 -11.58 -32.38
C VAL A 491 31.18 -12.25 -31.16
N ASP A 492 31.66 -11.43 -30.24
CA ASP A 492 32.24 -11.89 -28.98
C ASP A 492 31.17 -11.97 -27.91
N LEU A 493 30.87 -13.17 -27.46
CA LEU A 493 29.86 -13.50 -26.46
C LEU A 493 30.43 -13.68 -25.04
N THR A 494 31.72 -13.37 -24.84
CA THR A 494 32.42 -13.62 -23.56
C THR A 494 31.74 -12.98 -22.36
N HIS A 495 31.08 -11.84 -22.55
CA HIS A 495 30.39 -11.09 -21.48
C HIS A 495 28.86 -11.23 -21.53
N ILE A 496 28.36 -12.19 -22.31
CA ILE A 496 26.92 -12.51 -22.31
C ILE A 496 26.59 -13.39 -21.11
N SER A 497 25.62 -12.94 -20.31
CA SER A 497 25.19 -13.63 -19.09
C SER A 497 24.15 -14.72 -19.36
N ASP A 498 23.30 -14.52 -20.36
CA ASP A 498 22.20 -15.44 -20.70
C ASP A 498 21.78 -15.27 -22.16
N VAL A 499 21.28 -16.34 -22.80
CA VAL A 499 20.82 -16.36 -24.19
C VAL A 499 19.48 -17.11 -24.22
N ASP A 500 18.39 -16.45 -24.61
CA ASP A 500 17.12 -17.12 -24.79
C ASP A 500 17.00 -17.82 -26.17
N SER A 501 15.96 -18.62 -26.33
CA SER A 501 15.70 -19.36 -27.56
C SER A 501 15.51 -18.44 -28.78
N THR A 502 14.89 -17.28 -28.59
CA THR A 502 14.62 -16.29 -29.63
C THR A 502 15.91 -15.56 -30.04
N GLY A 503 16.74 -15.17 -29.04
CA GLY A 503 18.06 -14.60 -29.27
C GLY A 503 18.95 -15.53 -30.06
N THR A 504 18.93 -16.84 -29.75
CA THR A 504 19.65 -17.87 -30.48
C THR A 504 19.19 -17.95 -31.95
N GLN A 505 17.89 -17.96 -32.20
CA GLN A 505 17.34 -18.01 -33.59
C GLN A 505 17.73 -16.77 -34.41
N ILE A 506 17.70 -15.57 -33.78
CA ILE A 506 18.08 -14.34 -34.48
C ILE A 506 19.59 -14.34 -34.82
N LEU A 507 20.46 -14.87 -33.94
CA LEU A 507 21.88 -15.01 -34.21
C LEU A 507 22.19 -16.03 -35.33
N MET A 508 21.34 -17.05 -35.49
CA MET A 508 21.51 -18.06 -36.55
C MET A 508 20.97 -17.58 -37.93
N ARG A 509 20.21 -16.54 -37.99
CA ARG A 509 19.66 -15.95 -39.20
C ARG A 509 20.64 -15.03 -39.91
#